data_b26b69430af62a12b0a5585e73a25087
#
_entry.id   b26b69430af62a12b0a5585e73a25087
#
_cell.length_a   1.000
_cell.length_b   1.000
_cell.length_c   1.000
_cell.angle_alpha   90.00
_cell.angle_beta   90.00
_cell.angle_gamma   90.00
#
_symmetry.space_group_name_H-M   'P 1'
#
loop_
_entity.id
_entity.type
_entity.pdbx_description
1 polymer ?
#
loop_
_entity_poly.entity_id
_entity_poly.type
_entity_poly.pdbx_seq_one_letter_code
_entity_poly.pdbx_strand_id
1 'polypeptide(L)'
;MNIQGFYTGREFDADTFFGAHPYVGGTHFAVWAPSARDVKVITSGLSDGSWAEWQMHRSYSGCWEADAAGVTRGTCYQYRVCGADGSVVDHCDPYGTAMTLRPDGRSIVWGAPTCQWTDSAWMAKRSKNFDAPLNIYEAQAGSWRCKEDGTPYTYSELAKQLPAYLKENGYTHLELMPLSEYPFDGSWGYQTTGFFAPTSRYGTPDELCTLIDACHAADIGVIFDFVPVHFAVDEYGLKHFDGTALYEYPAAAVGESEWGSCNFMHSRGEIRCFLQSAADYWLRTFHADGLRMDAVSRLIYWQGDPARGVNGSTLEFLKNMNQGLQQRHPTAMLIAEDSTNFEKVTAPVEYGGLGFDYKWDLGWMNDTLDYFKKTPEERKSNLGKLTFSMMYFWREHYILPFSHDENVHGKATILQKMYGEYEDKFPQGRALYLYMAIHPGKMLDFMGNEFGQLREYDESREQDWLLLDYPIHDAFANYRRTLNELYRKYDAFWSGEYNPDHFLWLDCDHPELDACAILRKGQEATVFAAFNFGDTELKDYELTLPGKGKITPLLNSDWNCFGGRTARPKALRSKTTTGSVKLTLAPYSAQLYRFEPEVEKETKATPHNSRLTA
;
A
#
# COMPACT_ATOMS: atom_id res chain seq x y z
N MET A 1 11.07 -27.31 10.69
CA MET A 1 11.61 -26.09 11.32
C MET A 1 13.00 -26.36 11.90
N ASN A 2 13.96 -25.47 11.71
CA ASN A 2 15.25 -25.51 12.39
C ASN A 2 15.13 -24.79 13.75
N ILE A 3 15.19 -25.55 14.83
CA ILE A 3 14.98 -24.99 16.19
C ILE A 3 16.03 -23.94 16.58
N GLN A 4 17.28 -24.10 16.14
CA GLN A 4 18.33 -23.11 16.38
C GLN A 4 18.06 -21.82 15.58
N GLY A 5 17.58 -21.96 14.33
CA GLY A 5 17.15 -20.84 13.50
C GLY A 5 16.00 -20.07 14.14
N PHE A 6 15.04 -20.78 14.74
CA PHE A 6 13.91 -20.18 15.46
C PHE A 6 14.38 -19.30 16.64
N TYR A 7 15.26 -19.80 17.50
CA TYR A 7 15.80 -19.01 18.62
C TYR A 7 16.71 -17.84 18.20
N THR A 8 17.28 -17.92 17.00
CA THR A 8 18.19 -16.86 16.50
C THR A 8 17.53 -15.89 15.54
N GLY A 9 16.23 -16.00 15.30
CA GLY A 9 15.48 -15.07 14.44
C GLY A 9 15.74 -15.26 12.95
N ARG A 10 15.97 -16.50 12.49
CA ARG A 10 16.36 -16.80 11.09
C ARG A 10 15.37 -17.66 10.31
N GLU A 11 14.30 -18.13 10.95
CA GLU A 11 13.28 -18.94 10.29
C GLU A 11 12.20 -18.06 9.65
N PHE A 12 11.72 -18.48 8.48
CA PHE A 12 10.64 -17.84 7.72
C PHE A 12 9.45 -18.77 7.48
N ASP A 13 9.50 -19.98 7.99
CA ASP A 13 8.49 -21.01 7.80
C ASP A 13 8.13 -21.71 9.12
N ALA A 14 8.17 -20.95 10.22
CA ALA A 14 7.80 -21.44 11.54
C ALA A 14 6.33 -21.92 11.61
N ASP A 15 5.46 -21.36 10.76
CA ASP A 15 4.07 -21.77 10.56
C ASP A 15 3.92 -23.20 10.01
N THR A 16 4.96 -23.78 9.45
CA THR A 16 4.96 -25.19 9.01
C THR A 16 5.13 -26.18 10.16
N PHE A 17 5.51 -25.70 11.34
CA PHE A 17 5.63 -26.48 12.55
C PHE A 17 4.60 -26.06 13.61
N PHE A 18 4.54 -24.77 13.92
CA PHE A 18 3.55 -24.23 14.87
C PHE A 18 2.18 -24.09 14.20
N GLY A 19 1.14 -24.18 15.04
CA GLY A 19 -0.24 -24.09 14.58
C GLY A 19 -0.95 -25.43 14.60
N ALA A 20 -2.07 -25.50 13.85
CA ALA A 20 -2.89 -26.68 13.70
C ALA A 20 -2.69 -27.29 12.31
N HIS A 21 -2.17 -28.51 12.23
CA HIS A 21 -1.85 -29.22 11.00
C HIS A 21 -2.74 -30.46 10.84
N PRO A 22 -3.86 -30.35 10.08
CA PRO A 22 -4.76 -31.48 9.86
C PRO A 22 -4.09 -32.56 9.01
N TYR A 23 -4.28 -33.83 9.42
CA TYR A 23 -3.86 -35.02 8.69
C TYR A 23 -5.00 -36.03 8.62
N VAL A 24 -4.81 -37.14 7.90
CA VAL A 24 -5.83 -38.18 7.80
C VAL A 24 -6.03 -38.83 9.18
N GLY A 25 -7.19 -38.54 9.79
CA GLY A 25 -7.59 -39.11 11.08
C GLY A 25 -7.43 -38.19 12.29
N GLY A 26 -6.89 -36.97 12.12
CA GLY A 26 -6.72 -36.03 13.22
C GLY A 26 -6.04 -34.71 12.85
N THR A 27 -5.62 -33.98 13.88
CA THR A 27 -4.87 -32.74 13.74
C THR A 27 -3.69 -32.76 14.72
N HIS A 28 -2.51 -32.41 14.23
CA HIS A 28 -1.35 -32.12 15.05
C HIS A 28 -1.38 -30.65 15.45
N PHE A 29 -1.14 -30.37 16.74
CA PHE A 29 -1.09 -29.03 17.31
C PHE A 29 0.31 -28.77 17.89
N ALA A 30 0.87 -27.61 17.63
CA ALA A 30 2.12 -27.17 18.22
C ALA A 30 2.07 -25.67 18.57
N VAL A 31 2.55 -25.31 19.77
CA VAL A 31 2.62 -23.92 20.23
C VAL A 31 3.88 -23.68 21.07
N TRP A 32 4.41 -22.46 21.00
CA TRP A 32 5.56 -22.05 21.81
C TRP A 32 5.09 -21.27 23.02
N ALA A 33 5.30 -21.85 24.21
CA ALA A 33 4.95 -21.26 25.51
C ALA A 33 5.98 -21.70 26.56
N PRO A 34 7.22 -21.17 26.52
CA PRO A 34 8.35 -21.69 27.27
C PRO A 34 8.20 -21.56 28.79
N SER A 35 7.45 -20.60 29.28
CA SER A 35 7.25 -20.38 30.71
C SER A 35 5.94 -20.99 31.25
N ALA A 36 5.08 -21.51 30.38
CA ALA A 36 3.84 -22.15 30.79
C ALA A 36 4.12 -23.38 31.67
N ARG A 37 3.28 -23.57 32.68
CA ARG A 37 3.32 -24.74 33.60
C ARG A 37 2.60 -25.94 32.99
N ASP A 38 1.53 -25.67 32.23
CA ASP A 38 0.72 -26.67 31.54
C ASP A 38 0.02 -26.04 30.34
N VAL A 39 -0.19 -26.84 29.26
CA VAL A 39 -0.92 -26.41 28.07
C VAL A 39 -1.84 -27.55 27.61
N LYS A 40 -3.07 -27.20 27.26
CA LYS A 40 -4.04 -28.12 26.65
C LYS A 40 -4.63 -27.50 25.39
N VAL A 41 -4.95 -28.31 24.39
CA VAL A 41 -5.85 -27.92 23.31
C VAL A 41 -7.28 -28.18 23.75
N ILE A 42 -8.14 -27.17 23.59
CA ILE A 42 -9.58 -27.29 23.82
C ILE A 42 -10.26 -27.19 22.47
N THR A 43 -10.99 -28.22 22.08
CA THR A 43 -11.71 -28.25 20.80
C THR A 43 -13.22 -28.22 21.04
N SER A 44 -13.95 -27.51 20.16
CA SER A 44 -15.42 -27.43 20.17
C SER A 44 -15.97 -27.72 18.79
N GLY A 45 -17.25 -28.09 18.75
CA GLY A 45 -17.90 -28.38 17.49
C GLY A 45 -17.52 -29.76 16.92
N LEU A 46 -17.17 -30.70 17.78
CA LEU A 46 -17.12 -32.12 17.42
C LEU A 46 -18.49 -32.55 16.90
N SER A 47 -18.57 -33.68 16.19
CA SER A 47 -19.77 -34.14 15.49
C SER A 47 -21.02 -34.30 16.39
N ASP A 48 -20.82 -34.38 17.71
CA ASP A 48 -21.86 -34.43 18.75
C ASP A 48 -22.07 -33.08 19.49
N GLY A 49 -21.37 -31.99 19.05
CA GLY A 49 -21.43 -30.68 19.66
C GLY A 49 -20.68 -30.57 20.99
N SER A 50 -19.93 -31.59 21.40
CA SER A 50 -19.18 -31.61 22.64
C SER A 50 -17.84 -30.83 22.54
N TRP A 51 -17.30 -30.52 23.74
CA TRP A 51 -15.94 -30.02 23.89
C TRP A 51 -15.03 -31.17 24.29
N ALA A 52 -13.80 -31.18 23.76
CA ALA A 52 -12.77 -32.11 24.18
C ALA A 52 -11.51 -31.37 24.59
N GLU A 53 -10.81 -31.92 25.58
CA GLU A 53 -9.51 -31.43 26.03
C GLU A 53 -8.43 -32.44 25.65
N TRP A 54 -7.35 -31.93 25.07
CA TRP A 54 -6.20 -32.72 24.64
C TRP A 54 -4.96 -32.23 25.41
N GLN A 55 -4.38 -33.10 26.24
CA GLN A 55 -3.16 -32.76 26.98
C GLN A 55 -1.98 -32.61 26.01
N MET A 56 -1.31 -31.48 26.06
CA MET A 56 -0.08 -31.26 25.30
C MET A 56 1.15 -31.74 26.08
N HIS A 57 2.15 -32.17 25.36
CA HIS A 57 3.43 -32.60 25.93
C HIS A 57 4.50 -31.55 25.63
N ARG A 58 5.23 -31.17 26.69
CA ARG A 58 6.34 -30.21 26.55
C ARG A 58 7.55 -30.90 25.93
N SER A 59 7.97 -30.41 24.77
CA SER A 59 9.22 -30.82 24.12
C SER A 59 10.42 -29.99 24.66
N TYR A 60 11.62 -30.34 24.20
CA TYR A 60 12.81 -29.50 24.42
C TYR A 60 12.49 -28.09 23.95
N SER A 61 13.06 -27.07 24.43
CA SER A 61 12.88 -25.72 23.88
C SER A 61 11.55 -25.01 24.21
N GLY A 62 10.72 -25.52 25.14
CA GLY A 62 9.48 -24.85 25.54
C GLY A 62 8.37 -24.85 24.50
N CYS A 63 8.44 -25.71 23.50
CA CYS A 63 7.33 -26.02 22.61
C CYS A 63 6.40 -27.04 23.28
N TRP A 64 5.13 -26.96 22.97
CA TRP A 64 4.09 -27.88 23.42
C TRP A 64 3.41 -28.50 22.20
N GLU A 65 3.21 -29.82 22.19
CA GLU A 65 2.70 -30.56 21.05
C GLU A 65 1.63 -31.59 21.49
N ALA A 66 0.62 -31.80 20.66
CA ALA A 66 -0.38 -32.85 20.84
C ALA A 66 -0.95 -33.31 19.51
N ASP A 67 -1.31 -34.61 19.43
CA ASP A 67 -2.10 -35.18 18.35
C ASP A 67 -3.54 -35.40 18.82
N ALA A 68 -4.49 -34.78 18.17
CA ALA A 68 -5.91 -34.87 18.49
C ALA A 68 -6.65 -35.70 17.45
N ALA A 69 -6.89 -36.96 17.75
CA ALA A 69 -7.60 -37.88 16.87
C ALA A 69 -9.06 -37.45 16.64
N GLY A 70 -9.53 -37.49 15.40
CA GLY A 70 -10.90 -37.09 15.03
C GLY A 70 -11.13 -35.59 14.91
N VAL A 71 -10.16 -34.74 15.27
CA VAL A 71 -10.22 -33.29 15.04
C VAL A 71 -9.86 -32.99 13.60
N THR A 72 -10.76 -32.34 12.87
CA THR A 72 -10.64 -32.10 11.42
C THR A 72 -10.83 -30.62 11.06
N ARG A 73 -10.59 -30.29 9.80
CA ARG A 73 -10.84 -28.94 9.25
C ARG A 73 -12.25 -28.45 9.61
N GLY A 74 -12.37 -27.21 10.06
CA GLY A 74 -13.59 -26.56 10.52
C GLY A 74 -13.83 -26.66 12.04
N THR A 75 -13.06 -27.49 12.77
CA THR A 75 -13.16 -27.56 14.23
C THR A 75 -12.57 -26.29 14.87
N CYS A 76 -13.34 -25.65 15.75
CA CYS A 76 -12.83 -24.51 16.55
C CYS A 76 -11.98 -25.03 17.70
N TYR A 77 -10.91 -24.29 18.03
CA TYR A 77 -10.01 -24.64 19.13
C TYR A 77 -9.36 -23.42 19.78
N GLN A 78 -8.83 -23.64 20.98
CA GLN A 78 -7.99 -22.68 21.72
C GLN A 78 -6.92 -23.45 22.49
N TYR A 79 -5.85 -22.76 22.86
CA TYR A 79 -4.89 -23.27 23.82
C TYR A 79 -5.24 -22.78 25.22
N ARG A 80 -5.58 -23.71 26.13
CA ARG A 80 -5.68 -23.39 27.56
C ARG A 80 -4.30 -23.42 28.15
N VAL A 81 -3.78 -22.24 28.48
CA VAL A 81 -2.42 -22.06 29.01
C VAL A 81 -2.51 -21.80 30.52
N CYS A 82 -1.84 -22.65 31.31
CA CYS A 82 -1.54 -22.35 32.70
C CYS A 82 -0.21 -21.60 32.76
N GLY A 83 -0.25 -20.30 32.96
CA GLY A 83 0.90 -19.40 32.87
C GLY A 83 1.87 -19.55 34.04
N ALA A 84 3.05 -18.97 33.88
CA ALA A 84 4.09 -18.92 34.93
C ALA A 84 3.61 -18.20 36.20
N ASP A 85 2.74 -17.21 36.06
CA ASP A 85 2.11 -16.45 37.15
C ASP A 85 0.97 -17.21 37.83
N GLY A 86 0.55 -18.34 37.29
CA GLY A 86 -0.56 -19.16 37.79
C GLY A 86 -1.92 -18.81 37.21
N SER A 87 -2.01 -17.85 36.28
CA SER A 87 -3.21 -17.59 35.51
C SER A 87 -3.57 -18.80 34.62
N VAL A 88 -4.85 -18.94 34.28
CA VAL A 88 -5.33 -19.94 33.31
C VAL A 88 -6.16 -19.19 32.29
N VAL A 89 -5.66 -19.11 31.05
CA VAL A 89 -6.30 -18.35 29.97
C VAL A 89 -6.45 -19.24 28.74
N ASP A 90 -7.58 -19.09 28.05
CA ASP A 90 -7.85 -19.74 26.76
C ASP A 90 -7.43 -18.79 25.62
N HIS A 91 -6.27 -19.03 25.03
CA HIS A 91 -5.71 -18.20 23.96
C HIS A 91 -6.06 -18.72 22.56
N CYS A 92 -6.22 -17.83 21.60
CA CYS A 92 -6.18 -18.22 20.20
C CYS A 92 -4.76 -18.71 19.83
N ASP A 93 -4.68 -19.46 18.74
CA ASP A 93 -3.39 -19.93 18.23
C ASP A 93 -2.62 -18.77 17.56
N PRO A 94 -1.40 -18.45 18.02
CA PRO A 94 -0.57 -17.43 17.36
C PRO A 94 -0.32 -17.68 15.86
N TYR A 95 -0.27 -18.96 15.47
CA TYR A 95 -0.08 -19.40 14.08
C TYR A 95 -1.38 -19.93 13.43
N GLY A 96 -2.53 -19.66 14.04
CA GLY A 96 -3.83 -20.07 13.51
C GLY A 96 -4.12 -19.43 12.15
N THR A 97 -4.50 -20.26 11.15
CA THR A 97 -4.71 -19.84 9.77
C THR A 97 -6.16 -19.50 9.44
N ALA A 98 -7.08 -19.65 10.41
CA ALA A 98 -8.46 -19.18 10.36
C ALA A 98 -8.97 -18.95 11.78
N MET A 99 -9.88 -17.99 11.95
CA MET A 99 -10.48 -17.66 13.25
C MET A 99 -11.99 -17.47 13.12
N THR A 100 -12.68 -17.59 14.25
CA THR A 100 -14.09 -17.23 14.37
C THR A 100 -14.25 -15.71 14.40
N LEU A 101 -15.41 -15.23 13.94
CA LEU A 101 -15.75 -13.81 14.02
C LEU A 101 -15.81 -13.37 15.48
N ARG A 102 -15.32 -12.14 15.74
CA ARG A 102 -15.45 -11.50 17.05
C ARG A 102 -16.91 -11.55 17.57
N PRO A 103 -17.16 -11.57 18.89
CA PRO A 103 -16.19 -11.48 19.99
C PRO A 103 -15.58 -12.83 20.40
N ASP A 104 -15.86 -13.88 19.69
CA ASP A 104 -15.52 -15.26 20.05
C ASP A 104 -13.99 -15.51 20.08
N GLY A 105 -13.26 -15.05 19.05
CA GLY A 105 -11.79 -15.04 19.03
C GLY A 105 -11.11 -16.41 19.06
N ARG A 106 -11.83 -17.50 18.73
CA ARG A 106 -11.25 -18.85 18.66
C ARG A 106 -10.57 -19.08 17.32
N SER A 107 -9.53 -19.89 17.34
CA SER A 107 -8.91 -20.42 16.12
C SER A 107 -9.76 -21.55 15.52
N ILE A 108 -9.64 -21.72 14.21
CA ILE A 108 -10.31 -22.81 13.47
C ILE A 108 -9.22 -23.64 12.80
N VAL A 109 -9.28 -24.96 12.94
CA VAL A 109 -8.44 -25.88 12.17
C VAL A 109 -8.75 -25.70 10.69
N TRP A 110 -7.82 -25.15 9.92
CA TRP A 110 -8.03 -24.90 8.49
C TRP A 110 -7.00 -25.62 7.62
N GLY A 111 -5.72 -25.48 7.94
CA GLY A 111 -4.60 -25.92 7.11
C GLY A 111 -4.40 -25.00 5.90
N ALA A 112 -3.74 -25.49 4.87
CA ALA A 112 -3.57 -24.75 3.64
C ALA A 112 -4.92 -24.49 2.95
N PRO A 113 -5.13 -23.33 2.33
CA PRO A 113 -6.28 -23.07 1.49
C PRO A 113 -6.37 -24.11 0.35
N THR A 114 -7.60 -24.49 -0.01
CA THR A 114 -7.87 -25.52 -1.03
C THR A 114 -8.35 -24.94 -2.36
N CYS A 115 -8.24 -23.63 -2.55
CA CYS A 115 -8.57 -22.98 -3.83
C CYS A 115 -7.67 -23.49 -4.97
N GLN A 116 -8.22 -23.49 -6.18
CA GLN A 116 -7.44 -23.81 -7.38
C GLN A 116 -6.96 -22.52 -8.02
N TRP A 117 -5.68 -22.26 -7.90
CA TRP A 117 -5.06 -21.11 -8.54
C TRP A 117 -5.07 -21.23 -10.08
N THR A 118 -5.49 -20.18 -10.77
CA THR A 118 -5.41 -20.07 -12.24
C THR A 118 -4.39 -19.03 -12.69
N ASP A 119 -3.70 -18.40 -11.75
CA ASP A 119 -2.84 -17.24 -11.91
C ASP A 119 -1.40 -17.54 -12.38
N SER A 120 -1.09 -18.75 -12.83
CA SER A 120 0.26 -19.15 -13.24
C SER A 120 0.89 -18.21 -14.29
N ALA A 121 0.08 -17.67 -15.21
CA ALA A 121 0.53 -16.70 -16.21
C ALA A 121 0.90 -15.35 -15.58
N TRP A 122 0.17 -14.91 -14.55
CA TRP A 122 0.48 -13.72 -13.77
C TRP A 122 1.78 -13.92 -12.99
N MET A 123 1.89 -14.99 -12.23
CA MET A 123 3.08 -15.31 -11.42
C MET A 123 4.35 -15.43 -12.26
N ALA A 124 4.25 -15.90 -13.50
CA ALA A 124 5.38 -15.99 -14.42
C ALA A 124 5.85 -14.63 -14.97
N LYS A 125 4.96 -13.65 -15.12
CA LYS A 125 5.28 -12.30 -15.62
C LYS A 125 5.54 -11.27 -14.52
N ARG A 126 5.12 -11.56 -13.29
CA ARG A 126 5.30 -10.68 -12.14
C ARG A 126 6.78 -10.30 -11.96
N SER A 127 7.05 -9.02 -11.79
CA SER A 127 8.41 -8.52 -11.64
C SER A 127 8.45 -7.23 -10.83
N LYS A 128 9.58 -6.95 -10.19
CA LYS A 128 9.91 -5.64 -9.59
C LYS A 128 10.52 -4.73 -10.65
N ASN A 129 9.74 -4.27 -11.59
CA ASN A 129 10.24 -3.35 -12.60
C ASN A 129 9.93 -1.91 -12.20
N PHE A 130 10.95 -1.17 -11.76
CA PHE A 130 10.81 0.25 -11.41
C PHE A 130 10.43 1.12 -12.63
N ASP A 131 10.76 0.67 -13.84
CA ASP A 131 10.37 1.28 -15.12
C ASP A 131 9.04 0.72 -15.65
N ALA A 132 8.08 0.48 -14.76
CA ALA A 132 6.73 0.06 -15.09
C ALA A 132 5.69 0.93 -14.38
N PRO A 133 4.48 1.07 -14.94
CA PRO A 133 3.42 1.83 -14.28
C PRO A 133 3.00 1.14 -12.98
N LEU A 134 2.94 1.90 -11.89
CA LEU A 134 2.40 1.47 -10.61
C LEU A 134 1.41 2.53 -10.13
N ASN A 135 0.13 2.21 -10.22
CA ASN A 135 -1.00 3.02 -9.78
C ASN A 135 -1.86 2.17 -8.87
N ILE A 136 -1.73 2.40 -7.57
CA ILE A 136 -2.31 1.58 -6.52
C ILE A 136 -3.67 2.15 -6.11
N TYR A 137 -4.67 1.29 -6.00
CA TYR A 137 -5.95 1.58 -5.40
C TYR A 137 -5.98 0.97 -4.00
N GLU A 138 -5.95 1.79 -2.98
CA GLU A 138 -6.06 1.35 -1.60
C GLU A 138 -7.53 1.19 -1.22
N ALA A 139 -7.90 0.06 -0.62
CA ALA A 139 -9.27 -0.22 -0.24
C ALA A 139 -9.38 -0.99 1.08
N GLN A 140 -10.43 -0.67 1.84
CA GLN A 140 -10.89 -1.49 2.95
C GLN A 140 -12.03 -2.41 2.46
N ALA A 141 -11.82 -3.71 2.59
CA ALA A 141 -12.68 -4.73 1.99
C ALA A 141 -14.14 -4.64 2.44
N GLY A 142 -14.39 -4.29 3.71
CA GLY A 142 -15.72 -4.28 4.30
C GLY A 142 -16.58 -3.06 3.97
N SER A 143 -15.97 -1.95 3.55
CA SER A 143 -16.65 -0.69 3.28
C SER A 143 -16.47 -0.19 1.83
N TRP A 144 -15.86 -1.00 0.96
CA TRP A 144 -15.84 -0.68 -0.46
C TRP A 144 -17.26 -0.72 -1.05
N ARG A 145 -17.98 -1.83 -0.83
CA ARG A 145 -19.42 -1.98 -1.09
C ARG A 145 -20.08 -2.87 -0.04
N CYS A 146 -21.35 -2.60 0.23
CA CYS A 146 -22.21 -3.38 1.10
C CYS A 146 -23.42 -3.92 0.35
N LYS A 147 -24.06 -4.92 0.94
CA LYS A 147 -25.36 -5.43 0.50
C LYS A 147 -26.48 -4.46 0.89
N GLU A 148 -27.67 -4.69 0.39
CA GLU A 148 -28.85 -3.86 0.71
C GLU A 148 -29.18 -3.82 2.21
N ASP A 149 -28.80 -4.86 2.96
CA ASP A 149 -28.97 -4.94 4.42
C ASP A 149 -27.82 -4.28 5.20
N GLY A 150 -26.85 -3.67 4.51
CA GLY A 150 -25.69 -3.02 5.10
C GLY A 150 -24.55 -3.96 5.48
N THR A 151 -24.68 -5.28 5.25
CA THR A 151 -23.57 -6.21 5.51
C THR A 151 -22.48 -6.08 4.43
N PRO A 152 -21.20 -6.23 4.80
CA PRO A 152 -20.09 -6.20 3.85
C PRO A 152 -20.21 -7.25 2.75
N TYR A 153 -19.63 -6.99 1.60
CA TYR A 153 -19.39 -8.04 0.61
C TYR A 153 -18.37 -9.05 1.13
N THR A 154 -18.64 -10.32 0.82
CA THR A 154 -17.65 -11.38 1.05
C THR A 154 -16.50 -11.29 0.04
N TYR A 155 -15.37 -11.95 0.34
CA TYR A 155 -14.26 -12.07 -0.62
C TYR A 155 -14.73 -12.59 -1.99
N SER A 156 -15.64 -13.57 -2.00
CA SER A 156 -16.22 -14.11 -3.24
C SER A 156 -17.12 -13.11 -3.99
N GLU A 157 -17.80 -12.21 -3.29
CA GLU A 157 -18.60 -11.15 -3.91
C GLU A 157 -17.71 -10.01 -4.42
N LEU A 158 -16.67 -9.63 -3.67
CA LEU A 158 -15.65 -8.69 -4.12
C LEU A 158 -14.93 -9.19 -5.39
N ALA A 159 -14.60 -10.48 -5.45
CA ALA A 159 -13.97 -11.11 -6.62
C ALA A 159 -14.75 -10.91 -7.92
N LYS A 160 -16.07 -10.75 -7.85
CA LYS A 160 -16.94 -10.57 -9.03
C LYS A 160 -16.96 -9.13 -9.55
N GLN A 161 -16.63 -8.13 -8.73
CA GLN A 161 -16.84 -6.72 -9.06
C GLN A 161 -15.55 -5.89 -9.00
N LEU A 162 -14.78 -6.04 -7.91
CA LEU A 162 -13.62 -5.18 -7.64
C LEU A 162 -12.54 -5.26 -8.72
N PRO A 163 -12.11 -6.46 -9.21
CA PRO A 163 -11.07 -6.53 -10.24
C PRO A 163 -11.47 -5.87 -11.56
N ALA A 164 -12.74 -6.01 -11.96
CA ALA A 164 -13.27 -5.39 -13.17
C ALA A 164 -13.32 -3.85 -13.03
N TYR A 165 -13.76 -3.36 -11.88
CA TYR A 165 -13.78 -1.93 -11.55
C TYR A 165 -12.38 -1.31 -11.61
N LEU A 166 -11.38 -1.96 -11.01
CA LEU A 166 -9.99 -1.48 -11.01
C LEU A 166 -9.41 -1.42 -12.42
N LYS A 167 -9.63 -2.47 -13.21
CA LYS A 167 -9.19 -2.53 -14.60
C LYS A 167 -9.82 -1.43 -15.46
N GLU A 168 -11.13 -1.22 -15.32
CA GLU A 168 -11.87 -0.17 -16.03
C GLU A 168 -11.35 1.23 -15.67
N ASN A 169 -11.02 1.46 -14.40
CA ASN A 169 -10.52 2.74 -13.92
C ASN A 169 -8.99 2.93 -14.08
N GLY A 170 -8.28 1.97 -14.71
CA GLY A 170 -6.88 2.10 -15.09
C GLY A 170 -5.90 1.93 -13.93
N TYR A 171 -6.30 1.32 -12.82
CA TYR A 171 -5.39 0.91 -11.75
C TYR A 171 -4.58 -0.31 -12.15
N THR A 172 -3.43 -0.49 -11.52
CA THR A 172 -2.52 -1.62 -11.76
C THR A 172 -2.48 -2.60 -10.59
N HIS A 173 -2.68 -2.09 -9.38
CA HIS A 173 -2.64 -2.87 -8.16
C HIS A 173 -3.78 -2.47 -7.22
N LEU A 174 -4.21 -3.44 -6.44
CA LEU A 174 -5.09 -3.29 -5.28
C LEU A 174 -4.22 -3.39 -4.02
N GLU A 175 -4.25 -2.40 -3.16
CA GLU A 175 -3.74 -2.50 -1.80
C GLU A 175 -4.91 -2.68 -0.84
N LEU A 176 -4.92 -3.77 -0.09
CA LEU A 176 -5.95 -4.04 0.90
C LEU A 176 -5.44 -3.66 2.29
N MET A 177 -6.16 -2.75 2.95
CA MET A 177 -5.95 -2.46 4.37
C MET A 177 -5.94 -3.77 5.16
N PRO A 178 -5.38 -3.83 6.39
CA PRO A 178 -5.03 -5.09 7.04
C PRO A 178 -6.14 -6.13 7.02
N LEU A 179 -5.85 -7.30 6.48
CA LEU A 179 -6.76 -8.45 6.41
C LEU A 179 -6.47 -9.51 7.47
N SER A 180 -5.41 -9.37 8.27
CA SER A 180 -5.18 -10.21 9.43
C SER A 180 -6.32 -10.06 10.43
N GLU A 181 -6.76 -11.15 11.10
CA GLU A 181 -7.92 -11.11 12.02
C GLU A 181 -7.68 -10.15 13.19
N TYR A 182 -8.72 -9.42 13.59
CA TYR A 182 -8.66 -8.38 14.60
C TYR A 182 -9.98 -8.25 15.39
N PRO A 183 -9.93 -7.81 16.69
CA PRO A 183 -11.11 -7.82 17.56
C PRO A 183 -12.02 -6.59 17.37
N PHE A 184 -11.47 -5.43 17.04
CA PHE A 184 -12.16 -4.14 17.06
C PHE A 184 -12.24 -3.51 15.66
N ASP A 185 -13.47 -3.33 15.14
CA ASP A 185 -13.70 -2.83 13.78
C ASP A 185 -13.09 -1.44 13.55
N GLY A 186 -13.20 -0.55 14.54
CA GLY A 186 -12.64 0.80 14.47
C GLY A 186 -11.10 0.85 14.46
N SER A 187 -10.42 -0.30 14.59
CA SER A 187 -8.97 -0.38 14.34
C SER A 187 -8.64 -0.60 12.87
N TRP A 188 -9.63 -0.85 12.01
CA TRP A 188 -9.48 -1.13 10.58
C TRP A 188 -8.55 -2.30 10.25
N GLY A 189 -8.25 -3.15 11.25
CA GLY A 189 -7.31 -4.27 11.17
C GLY A 189 -5.91 -3.99 11.71
N TYR A 190 -5.58 -2.75 12.06
CA TYR A 190 -4.26 -2.39 12.59
C TYR A 190 -3.98 -2.92 14.00
N GLN A 191 -5.01 -3.33 14.77
CA GLN A 191 -4.84 -4.02 16.07
C GLN A 191 -5.08 -5.52 15.91
N THR A 192 -4.09 -6.22 15.38
CA THR A 192 -4.18 -7.63 14.97
C THR A 192 -4.15 -8.59 16.16
N THR A 193 -4.93 -9.68 16.08
CA THR A 193 -4.85 -10.87 16.95
C THR A 193 -4.42 -12.12 16.20
N GLY A 194 -4.83 -12.29 14.93
CA GLY A 194 -4.55 -13.48 14.12
C GLY A 194 -3.64 -13.18 12.93
N PHE A 195 -2.32 -13.19 13.12
CA PHE A 195 -1.35 -12.77 12.11
C PHE A 195 -1.29 -13.64 10.84
N PHE A 196 -1.75 -14.89 10.92
CA PHE A 196 -1.81 -15.85 9.80
C PHE A 196 -3.25 -16.08 9.31
N ALA A 197 -4.26 -15.54 9.99
CA ALA A 197 -5.66 -15.75 9.67
C ALA A 197 -6.22 -14.56 8.89
N PRO A 198 -6.69 -14.73 7.65
CA PRO A 198 -7.55 -13.73 7.02
C PRO A 198 -8.79 -13.48 7.88
N THR A 199 -9.17 -12.21 8.02
CA THR A 199 -10.35 -11.89 8.83
C THR A 199 -11.60 -12.57 8.31
N SER A 200 -12.31 -13.23 9.22
CA SER A 200 -13.56 -13.96 8.94
C SER A 200 -14.75 -13.05 8.66
N ARG A 201 -14.58 -11.72 8.79
CA ARG A 201 -15.61 -10.73 8.45
C ARG A 201 -16.10 -10.83 7.03
N TYR A 202 -15.21 -11.24 6.12
CA TYR A 202 -15.48 -11.25 4.69
C TYR A 202 -15.47 -12.65 4.08
N GLY A 203 -15.34 -13.68 4.93
CA GLY A 203 -15.39 -15.08 4.48
C GLY A 203 -14.18 -15.91 4.95
N THR A 204 -13.87 -16.91 4.17
CA THR A 204 -12.87 -17.93 4.48
C THR A 204 -11.53 -17.65 3.78
N PRO A 205 -10.43 -18.27 4.23
CA PRO A 205 -9.15 -18.21 3.51
C PRO A 205 -9.24 -18.67 2.04
N ASP A 206 -10.07 -19.67 1.74
CA ASP A 206 -10.29 -20.14 0.36
C ASP A 206 -10.97 -19.07 -0.52
N GLU A 207 -11.89 -18.29 0.05
CA GLU A 207 -12.55 -17.20 -0.67
C GLU A 207 -11.60 -16.01 -0.90
N LEU A 208 -10.68 -15.72 0.03
CA LEU A 208 -9.64 -14.72 -0.20
C LEU A 208 -8.74 -15.12 -1.37
N CYS A 209 -8.34 -16.40 -1.47
CA CYS A 209 -7.61 -16.90 -2.64
C CYS A 209 -8.40 -16.65 -3.94
N THR A 210 -9.72 -16.85 -3.92
CA THR A 210 -10.58 -16.59 -5.10
C THR A 210 -10.58 -15.12 -5.51
N LEU A 211 -10.56 -14.19 -4.54
CA LEU A 211 -10.45 -12.76 -4.82
C LEU A 211 -9.12 -12.42 -5.49
N ILE A 212 -8.01 -12.95 -4.96
CA ILE A 212 -6.68 -12.66 -5.49
C ILE A 212 -6.51 -13.27 -6.89
N ASP A 213 -6.94 -14.50 -7.09
CA ASP A 213 -6.92 -15.16 -8.42
C ASP A 213 -7.71 -14.36 -9.46
N ALA A 214 -8.88 -13.81 -9.07
CA ALA A 214 -9.68 -12.93 -9.92
C ALA A 214 -8.98 -11.59 -10.24
N CYS A 215 -8.24 -11.02 -9.28
CA CYS A 215 -7.42 -9.83 -9.52
C CYS A 215 -6.31 -10.13 -10.53
N HIS A 216 -5.58 -11.22 -10.36
CA HIS A 216 -4.52 -11.65 -11.27
C HIS A 216 -5.06 -11.94 -12.68
N ALA A 217 -6.22 -12.58 -12.80
CA ALA A 217 -6.91 -12.80 -14.07
C ALA A 217 -7.31 -11.49 -14.78
N ALA A 218 -7.53 -10.42 -14.01
CA ALA A 218 -7.83 -9.08 -14.53
C ALA A 218 -6.57 -8.23 -14.82
N ASP A 219 -5.36 -8.78 -14.64
CA ASP A 219 -4.08 -8.06 -14.69
C ASP A 219 -3.93 -6.99 -13.58
N ILE A 220 -4.45 -7.27 -12.40
CA ILE A 220 -4.33 -6.44 -11.20
C ILE A 220 -3.50 -7.19 -10.16
N GLY A 221 -2.38 -6.61 -9.71
CA GLY A 221 -1.60 -7.13 -8.59
C GLY A 221 -2.29 -6.85 -7.25
N VAL A 222 -1.94 -7.61 -6.21
CA VAL A 222 -2.52 -7.46 -4.86
C VAL A 222 -1.41 -7.24 -3.83
N ILE A 223 -1.52 -6.15 -3.09
CA ILE A 223 -0.63 -5.77 -1.98
C ILE A 223 -1.43 -5.89 -0.69
N PHE A 224 -0.82 -6.48 0.34
CA PHE A 224 -1.42 -6.52 1.67
C PHE A 224 -0.74 -5.54 2.61
N ASP A 225 -1.55 -4.88 3.42
CA ASP A 225 -1.06 -4.10 4.54
C ASP A 225 -0.70 -5.03 5.70
N PHE A 226 0.54 -4.95 6.17
CA PHE A 226 1.12 -5.81 7.19
C PHE A 226 1.61 -5.00 8.38
N VAL A 227 1.21 -5.39 9.60
CA VAL A 227 1.47 -4.64 10.84
C VAL A 227 2.51 -5.35 11.71
N PRO A 228 3.83 -5.19 11.49
CA PRO A 228 4.87 -5.87 12.26
C PRO A 228 5.24 -5.15 13.56
N VAL A 229 4.57 -4.06 13.93
CA VAL A 229 4.94 -3.17 15.04
C VAL A 229 4.34 -3.61 16.36
N HIS A 230 3.03 -3.90 16.36
CA HIS A 230 2.24 -4.10 17.57
C HIS A 230 1.07 -5.06 17.35
N PHE A 231 0.40 -5.44 18.43
CA PHE A 231 -0.75 -6.36 18.43
C PHE A 231 -1.79 -5.95 19.46
N ALA A 232 -3.02 -6.45 19.32
CA ALA A 232 -4.15 -6.17 20.21
C ALA A 232 -3.92 -6.70 21.64
N VAL A 233 -4.52 -6.04 22.62
CA VAL A 233 -4.37 -6.36 24.05
C VAL A 233 -5.39 -7.35 24.59
N ASP A 234 -6.29 -7.85 23.73
CA ASP A 234 -7.35 -8.78 24.11
C ASP A 234 -6.80 -10.03 24.81
N GLU A 235 -7.46 -10.45 25.88
CA GLU A 235 -6.98 -11.51 26.79
C GLU A 235 -6.74 -12.84 26.06
N TYR A 236 -7.57 -13.16 25.07
CA TYR A 236 -7.42 -14.37 24.26
C TYR A 236 -6.28 -14.30 23.23
N GLY A 237 -5.67 -13.12 23.02
CA GLY A 237 -4.60 -12.87 22.05
C GLY A 237 -3.20 -13.18 22.59
N LEU A 238 -2.22 -12.40 22.09
CA LEU A 238 -0.79 -12.68 22.37
C LEU A 238 -0.28 -12.12 23.69
N LYS A 239 -0.98 -11.15 24.30
CA LYS A 239 -0.52 -10.49 25.53
C LYS A 239 -0.43 -11.48 26.67
N HIS A 240 0.70 -11.51 27.36
CA HIS A 240 0.98 -12.41 28.50
C HIS A 240 0.71 -13.89 28.20
N PHE A 241 0.97 -14.33 26.98
CA PHE A 241 0.56 -15.61 26.44
C PHE A 241 0.91 -16.83 27.30
N ASP A 242 2.10 -16.83 27.96
CA ASP A 242 2.54 -17.90 28.88
C ASP A 242 2.61 -17.44 30.34
N GLY A 243 1.90 -16.37 30.71
CA GLY A 243 1.94 -15.71 31.99
C GLY A 243 3.16 -14.80 32.18
N THR A 244 3.90 -14.54 31.12
CA THR A 244 5.01 -13.57 31.08
C THR A 244 4.83 -12.64 29.87
N ALA A 245 5.61 -11.55 29.80
CA ALA A 245 5.71 -10.73 28.59
C ALA A 245 6.47 -11.52 27.52
N LEU A 246 5.77 -12.42 26.82
CA LEU A 246 6.37 -13.35 25.85
C LEU A 246 6.59 -12.70 24.49
N TYR A 247 5.57 -12.05 23.95
CA TYR A 247 5.59 -11.37 22.64
C TYR A 247 5.93 -9.89 22.76
N GLU A 248 5.53 -9.26 23.85
CA GLU A 248 5.69 -7.84 24.13
C GLU A 248 6.92 -7.50 24.98
N TYR A 249 7.31 -6.23 24.96
CA TYR A 249 8.28 -5.71 25.91
C TYR A 249 7.67 -5.68 27.33
N PRO A 250 8.40 -6.12 28.38
CA PRO A 250 7.86 -6.17 29.74
C PRO A 250 7.69 -4.79 30.38
N ALA A 251 8.40 -3.76 29.91
CA ALA A 251 8.31 -2.41 30.45
C ALA A 251 7.27 -1.59 29.66
N ALA A 252 6.22 -1.10 30.31
CA ALA A 252 5.14 -0.33 29.72
C ALA A 252 5.64 0.87 28.87
N ALA A 253 6.70 1.56 29.31
CA ALA A 253 7.27 2.71 28.60
C ALA A 253 7.72 2.41 27.14
N VAL A 254 7.95 1.14 26.81
CA VAL A 254 8.32 0.69 25.46
C VAL A 254 7.39 -0.41 24.94
N GLY A 255 6.66 -1.09 25.83
CA GLY A 255 5.76 -2.20 25.50
C GLY A 255 4.34 -1.75 25.16
N GLU A 256 3.91 -0.55 25.57
CA GLU A 256 2.60 -0.02 25.25
C GLU A 256 2.71 1.03 24.13
N SER A 257 1.81 0.94 23.15
CA SER A 257 1.69 1.93 22.09
C SER A 257 0.73 3.05 22.48
N GLU A 258 0.80 4.19 21.82
CA GLU A 258 -0.16 5.29 22.00
C GLU A 258 -1.60 4.91 21.58
N TRP A 259 -1.75 3.85 20.79
CA TRP A 259 -3.06 3.32 20.34
C TRP A 259 -3.66 2.28 21.30
N GLY A 260 -3.03 2.07 22.49
CA GLY A 260 -3.50 1.09 23.48
C GLY A 260 -3.21 -0.37 23.11
N SER A 261 -2.31 -0.62 22.17
CA SER A 261 -1.83 -1.95 21.78
C SER A 261 -0.47 -2.28 22.40
N CYS A 262 0.00 -3.53 22.27
CA CYS A 262 1.32 -3.97 22.74
C CYS A 262 2.35 -3.97 21.63
N ASN A 263 3.52 -3.37 21.85
CA ASN A 263 4.64 -3.42 20.93
C ASN A 263 5.38 -4.75 21.03
N PHE A 264 5.69 -5.37 19.89
CA PHE A 264 6.48 -6.58 19.81
C PHE A 264 7.91 -6.41 20.34
N MET A 265 8.41 -7.42 21.05
CA MET A 265 9.80 -7.47 21.51
C MET A 265 10.74 -7.97 20.41
N HIS A 266 11.04 -7.13 19.42
CA HIS A 266 11.87 -7.49 18.25
C HIS A 266 13.33 -7.86 18.58
N SER A 267 13.78 -7.70 19.82
CA SER A 267 15.09 -8.19 20.27
C SER A 267 15.10 -9.70 20.53
N ARG A 268 13.92 -10.36 20.58
CA ARG A 268 13.77 -11.79 20.79
C ARG A 268 13.71 -12.52 19.44
N GLY A 269 14.57 -13.52 19.26
CA GLY A 269 14.68 -14.24 17.97
C GLY A 269 13.39 -14.92 17.55
N GLU A 270 12.68 -15.52 18.49
CA GLU A 270 11.41 -16.23 18.25
C GLU A 270 10.31 -15.28 17.76
N ILE A 271 10.30 -14.04 18.25
CA ILE A 271 9.35 -13.02 17.78
C ILE A 271 9.71 -12.53 16.38
N ARG A 272 11.01 -12.40 16.09
CA ARG A 272 11.47 -12.14 14.72
C ARG A 272 10.99 -13.24 13.77
N CYS A 273 11.15 -14.52 14.15
CA CYS A 273 10.69 -15.66 13.35
C CYS A 273 9.17 -15.66 13.17
N PHE A 274 8.41 -15.33 14.23
CA PHE A 274 6.96 -15.20 14.14
C PHE A 274 6.54 -14.19 13.08
N LEU A 275 7.07 -12.97 13.13
CA LEU A 275 6.72 -11.88 12.21
C LEU A 275 7.21 -12.15 10.76
N GLN A 276 8.44 -12.64 10.58
CA GLN A 276 8.94 -12.95 9.23
C GLN A 276 8.23 -14.16 8.62
N SER A 277 7.82 -15.15 9.43
CA SER A 277 7.00 -16.26 8.93
C SER A 277 5.59 -15.81 8.57
N ALA A 278 5.01 -14.86 9.31
CA ALA A 278 3.72 -14.27 8.93
C ALA A 278 3.82 -13.51 7.60
N ALA A 279 4.85 -12.68 7.42
CA ALA A 279 5.08 -11.98 6.16
C ALA A 279 5.30 -12.96 4.98
N ASP A 280 6.13 -13.99 5.16
CA ASP A 280 6.35 -15.05 4.17
C ASP A 280 5.06 -15.82 3.83
N TYR A 281 4.26 -16.13 4.86
CA TYR A 281 2.99 -16.84 4.71
C TYR A 281 2.01 -16.09 3.79
N TRP A 282 1.84 -14.77 3.95
CA TRP A 282 0.99 -13.97 3.10
C TRP A 282 1.48 -13.93 1.65
N LEU A 283 2.78 -13.80 1.43
CA LEU A 283 3.37 -13.82 0.08
C LEU A 283 3.29 -15.20 -0.57
N ARG A 284 3.57 -16.26 0.19
CA ARG A 284 3.65 -17.63 -0.30
C ARG A 284 2.27 -18.27 -0.48
N THR A 285 1.38 -18.09 0.50
CA THR A 285 0.10 -18.80 0.55
C THR A 285 -0.97 -18.11 -0.27
N PHE A 286 -0.98 -16.77 -0.27
CA PHE A 286 -1.97 -15.97 -0.97
C PHE A 286 -1.45 -15.33 -2.25
N HIS A 287 -0.25 -15.69 -2.71
CA HIS A 287 0.37 -15.17 -3.93
C HIS A 287 0.43 -13.63 -3.98
N ALA A 288 0.49 -12.96 -2.83
CA ALA A 288 0.53 -11.51 -2.78
C ALA A 288 1.70 -10.94 -3.60
N ASP A 289 1.45 -9.82 -4.28
CA ASP A 289 2.45 -9.13 -5.11
C ASP A 289 3.32 -8.17 -4.31
N GLY A 290 2.93 -7.90 -3.09
CA GLY A 290 3.71 -7.08 -2.17
C GLY A 290 3.11 -7.00 -0.77
N LEU A 291 3.90 -6.42 0.13
CA LEU A 291 3.49 -6.04 1.47
C LEU A 291 3.78 -4.55 1.68
N ARG A 292 2.79 -3.81 2.13
CA ARG A 292 3.00 -2.48 2.71
C ARG A 292 3.17 -2.67 4.21
N MET A 293 4.28 -2.21 4.76
CA MET A 293 4.56 -2.31 6.20
C MET A 293 4.18 -1.02 6.90
N ASP A 294 3.24 -1.17 7.82
CA ASP A 294 2.68 -0.10 8.63
C ASP A 294 3.69 0.44 9.64
N ALA A 295 3.65 1.75 9.87
CA ALA A 295 4.34 2.47 10.94
C ALA A 295 5.84 2.11 11.09
N VAL A 296 6.57 2.01 9.98
CA VAL A 296 8.00 1.65 9.97
C VAL A 296 8.84 2.62 10.81
N SER A 297 8.44 3.88 10.93
CA SER A 297 9.04 4.85 11.85
C SER A 297 9.17 4.33 13.30
N ARG A 298 8.18 3.55 13.78
CA ARG A 298 8.17 2.95 15.12
C ARG A 298 9.09 1.74 15.24
N LEU A 299 9.45 1.13 14.12
CA LEU A 299 10.47 0.10 14.07
C LEU A 299 11.88 0.70 14.02
N ILE A 300 12.03 1.88 13.40
CA ILE A 300 13.31 2.58 13.30
C ILE A 300 13.69 3.24 14.64
N TYR A 301 12.75 3.98 15.24
CA TYR A 301 12.98 4.74 16.45
C TYR A 301 12.14 4.22 17.62
N TRP A 302 12.66 4.32 18.84
CA TRP A 302 11.89 4.00 20.03
C TRP A 302 10.60 4.84 20.07
N GLN A 303 9.44 4.17 20.07
CA GLN A 303 8.11 4.80 20.02
C GLN A 303 7.89 5.73 18.80
N GLY A 304 8.63 5.53 17.70
CA GLY A 304 8.53 6.35 16.49
C GLY A 304 9.14 7.76 16.63
N ASP A 305 9.78 8.07 17.76
CA ASP A 305 10.32 9.38 18.06
C ASP A 305 11.85 9.44 17.83
N PRO A 306 12.35 10.17 16.81
CA PRO A 306 13.77 10.33 16.59
C PRO A 306 14.57 10.84 17.81
N ALA A 307 13.95 11.62 18.70
CA ALA A 307 14.58 12.12 19.91
C ALA A 307 14.90 11.02 20.93
N ARG A 308 14.18 9.88 20.86
CA ARG A 308 14.44 8.71 21.71
C ARG A 308 15.54 7.80 21.17
N GLY A 309 16.07 8.11 19.98
CA GLY A 309 17.13 7.37 19.33
C GLY A 309 16.66 6.11 18.61
N VAL A 310 17.59 5.52 17.85
CA VAL A 310 17.35 4.38 16.97
C VAL A 310 17.24 3.08 17.78
N ASN A 311 16.25 2.24 17.45
CA ASN A 311 16.12 0.88 17.97
C ASN A 311 16.95 -0.09 17.11
N GLY A 312 18.20 -0.32 17.51
CA GLY A 312 19.13 -1.15 16.75
C GLY A 312 18.68 -2.60 16.56
N SER A 313 17.96 -3.17 17.55
CA SER A 313 17.42 -4.54 17.46
C SER A 313 16.35 -4.67 16.38
N THR A 314 15.51 -3.65 16.26
CA THR A 314 14.42 -3.64 15.28
C THR A 314 14.94 -3.33 13.88
N LEU A 315 15.97 -2.46 13.75
CA LEU A 315 16.64 -2.25 12.47
C LEU A 315 17.28 -3.54 11.94
N GLU A 316 17.93 -4.31 12.82
CA GLU A 316 18.48 -5.62 12.45
C GLU A 316 17.37 -6.59 12.01
N PHE A 317 16.25 -6.61 12.73
CA PHE A 317 15.07 -7.39 12.34
C PHE A 317 14.57 -7.00 10.95
N LEU A 318 14.33 -5.70 10.70
CA LEU A 318 13.86 -5.21 9.40
C LEU A 318 14.79 -5.63 8.25
N LYS A 319 16.10 -5.43 8.41
CA LYS A 319 17.09 -5.81 7.40
C LYS A 319 17.06 -7.32 7.12
N ASN A 320 17.02 -8.15 8.16
CA ASN A 320 16.99 -9.59 8.03
C ASN A 320 15.67 -10.05 7.38
N MET A 321 14.54 -9.50 7.80
CA MET A 321 13.23 -9.83 7.24
C MET A 321 13.16 -9.45 5.76
N ASN A 322 13.47 -8.21 5.41
CA ASN A 322 13.40 -7.74 4.04
C ASN A 322 14.35 -8.50 3.11
N GLN A 323 15.59 -8.73 3.54
CA GLN A 323 16.56 -9.51 2.76
C GLN A 323 16.08 -10.96 2.57
N GLY A 324 15.56 -11.59 3.62
CA GLY A 324 15.02 -12.95 3.54
C GLY A 324 13.79 -13.05 2.63
N LEU A 325 12.86 -12.10 2.74
CA LEU A 325 11.68 -12.05 1.88
C LEU A 325 12.06 -11.81 0.41
N GLN A 326 13.02 -10.92 0.13
CA GLN A 326 13.50 -10.67 -1.23
C GLN A 326 14.16 -11.91 -1.86
N GLN A 327 14.88 -12.72 -1.05
CA GLN A 327 15.48 -13.97 -1.52
C GLN A 327 14.43 -15.05 -1.80
N ARG A 328 13.38 -15.13 -1.00
CA ARG A 328 12.30 -16.13 -1.12
C ARG A 328 11.25 -15.72 -2.16
N HIS A 329 10.98 -14.42 -2.27
CA HIS A 329 9.97 -13.82 -3.14
C HIS A 329 10.58 -12.69 -3.98
N PRO A 330 11.50 -12.95 -4.91
CA PRO A 330 12.28 -11.92 -5.60
C PRO A 330 11.43 -10.98 -6.47
N THR A 331 10.19 -11.33 -6.74
CA THR A 331 9.26 -10.54 -7.56
C THR A 331 8.18 -9.82 -6.76
N ALA A 332 8.11 -10.03 -5.44
CA ALA A 332 7.16 -9.33 -4.58
C ALA A 332 7.74 -8.00 -4.06
N MET A 333 6.93 -6.97 -3.98
CA MET A 333 7.32 -5.62 -3.54
C MET A 333 7.25 -5.49 -2.02
N LEU A 334 8.20 -4.78 -1.43
CA LEU A 334 8.19 -4.37 -0.02
C LEU A 334 8.10 -2.86 0.05
N ILE A 335 7.03 -2.34 0.66
CA ILE A 335 6.71 -0.92 0.71
C ILE A 335 6.73 -0.46 2.17
N ALA A 336 7.40 0.64 2.47
CA ALA A 336 7.47 1.21 3.82
C ALA A 336 6.54 2.41 3.95
N GLU A 337 5.71 2.41 4.97
CA GLU A 337 5.10 3.64 5.49
C GLU A 337 6.02 4.18 6.60
N ASP A 338 6.78 5.21 6.27
CA ASP A 338 7.71 5.87 7.21
C ASP A 338 7.63 7.39 7.07
N SER A 339 7.26 8.04 8.16
CA SER A 339 7.11 9.50 8.26
C SER A 339 8.40 10.24 8.62
N THR A 340 9.52 9.54 8.76
CA THR A 340 10.78 10.13 9.23
C THR A 340 11.78 10.41 8.10
N ASN A 341 12.82 11.18 8.44
CA ASN A 341 13.95 11.45 7.56
C ASN A 341 15.05 10.38 7.66
N PHE A 342 14.72 9.15 8.09
CA PHE A 342 15.69 8.06 8.10
C PHE A 342 16.13 7.76 6.67
N GLU A 343 17.46 7.69 6.49
CA GLU A 343 18.06 7.55 5.16
C GLU A 343 18.17 6.09 4.74
N LYS A 344 18.16 5.85 3.43
CA LYS A 344 18.38 4.53 2.81
C LYS A 344 17.30 3.50 3.18
N VAL A 345 16.06 3.93 3.34
CA VAL A 345 14.93 3.01 3.56
C VAL A 345 14.79 2.07 2.36
N THR A 346 14.90 2.60 1.14
CA THR A 346 14.77 1.84 -0.12
C THR A 346 16.10 1.34 -0.70
N ALA A 347 17.21 1.63 -0.06
CA ALA A 347 18.49 1.09 -0.51
C ALA A 347 18.63 -0.40 -0.10
N PRO A 348 19.29 -1.23 -0.91
CA PRO A 348 19.58 -2.62 -0.57
C PRO A 348 20.36 -2.78 0.75
N VAL A 349 20.13 -3.90 1.45
CA VAL A 349 20.73 -4.17 2.76
C VAL A 349 22.26 -4.20 2.69
N GLU A 350 22.83 -4.75 1.61
CA GLU A 350 24.28 -4.79 1.37
C GLU A 350 24.93 -3.41 1.23
N TYR A 351 24.15 -2.38 0.89
CA TYR A 351 24.60 -0.97 0.85
C TYR A 351 24.23 -0.19 2.11
N GLY A 352 23.83 -0.91 3.16
CA GLY A 352 23.50 -0.36 4.47
C GLY A 352 22.05 0.11 4.61
N GLY A 353 21.22 -0.11 3.60
CA GLY A 353 19.80 0.24 3.59
C GLY A 353 18.93 -0.72 4.40
N LEU A 354 17.61 -0.44 4.41
CA LEU A 354 16.62 -1.31 5.06
C LEU A 354 16.04 -2.37 4.11
N GLY A 355 16.27 -2.26 2.80
CA GLY A 355 15.87 -3.25 1.81
C GLY A 355 14.39 -3.18 1.41
N PHE A 356 13.71 -2.07 1.60
CA PHE A 356 12.41 -1.83 0.97
C PHE A 356 12.58 -1.49 -0.50
N ASP A 357 11.56 -1.78 -1.32
CA ASP A 357 11.54 -1.39 -2.73
C ASP A 357 11.03 0.04 -2.88
N TYR A 358 10.04 0.43 -2.06
CA TYR A 358 9.41 1.75 -2.08
C TYR A 358 9.18 2.29 -0.67
N LYS A 359 9.04 3.61 -0.60
CA LYS A 359 8.62 4.35 0.61
C LYS A 359 7.52 5.35 0.25
N TRP A 360 6.49 5.49 1.10
CA TRP A 360 5.50 6.56 0.94
C TRP A 360 6.14 7.94 1.13
N ASP A 361 5.89 8.88 0.21
CA ASP A 361 6.33 10.26 0.35
C ASP A 361 5.30 11.09 1.11
N LEU A 362 5.30 10.95 2.44
CA LEU A 362 4.42 11.73 3.31
C LEU A 362 4.78 13.22 3.33
N GLY A 363 6.04 13.58 3.02
CA GLY A 363 6.48 14.97 2.88
C GLY A 363 5.81 15.65 1.69
N TRP A 364 5.88 15.04 0.50
CA TRP A 364 5.19 15.51 -0.70
C TRP A 364 3.68 15.61 -0.47
N MET A 365 3.08 14.61 0.13
CA MET A 365 1.65 14.56 0.42
C MET A 365 1.22 15.73 1.31
N ASN A 366 1.90 15.93 2.45
CA ASN A 366 1.59 17.00 3.39
C ASN A 366 1.74 18.39 2.76
N ASP A 367 2.86 18.65 2.07
CA ASP A 367 3.14 19.94 1.45
C ASP A 367 2.16 20.25 0.31
N THR A 368 1.84 19.24 -0.52
CA THR A 368 0.88 19.37 -1.61
C THR A 368 -0.53 19.69 -1.08
N LEU A 369 -1.02 18.93 -0.10
CA LEU A 369 -2.34 19.15 0.48
C LEU A 369 -2.42 20.49 1.23
N ASP A 370 -1.36 20.89 1.93
CA ASP A 370 -1.33 22.19 2.59
C ASP A 370 -1.37 23.35 1.57
N TYR A 371 -0.69 23.20 0.43
CA TYR A 371 -0.78 24.18 -0.66
C TYR A 371 -2.21 24.33 -1.20
N PHE A 372 -2.89 23.21 -1.50
CA PHE A 372 -4.23 23.25 -2.09
C PHE A 372 -5.33 23.74 -1.12
N LYS A 373 -5.09 23.67 0.19
CA LYS A 373 -5.99 24.27 1.20
C LYS A 373 -5.97 25.80 1.21
N LYS A 374 -4.89 26.40 0.71
CA LYS A 374 -4.69 27.86 0.75
C LYS A 374 -5.56 28.59 -0.25
N THR A 375 -5.87 29.84 0.06
CA THR A 375 -6.48 30.77 -0.90
C THR A 375 -5.53 31.02 -2.08
N PRO A 376 -6.04 31.39 -3.27
CA PRO A 376 -5.17 31.70 -4.42
C PRO A 376 -4.10 32.76 -4.12
N GLU A 377 -4.40 33.74 -3.30
CA GLU A 377 -3.42 34.77 -2.93
C GLU A 377 -2.31 34.21 -2.03
N GLU A 378 -2.64 33.34 -1.09
CA GLU A 378 -1.65 32.68 -0.24
C GLU A 378 -0.78 31.70 -1.02
N ARG A 379 -1.32 31.04 -2.07
CA ARG A 379 -0.58 30.10 -2.93
C ARG A 379 0.63 30.74 -3.59
N LYS A 380 0.49 31.99 -4.03
CA LYS A 380 1.59 32.76 -4.66
C LYS A 380 2.86 32.78 -3.81
N SER A 381 2.73 32.87 -2.49
CA SER A 381 3.87 32.83 -1.57
C SER A 381 4.25 31.41 -1.11
N ASN A 382 3.51 30.39 -1.54
CA ASN A 382 3.65 29.00 -1.11
C ASN A 382 3.94 28.02 -2.27
N LEU A 383 4.17 28.48 -3.50
CA LEU A 383 4.49 27.60 -4.64
C LEU A 383 5.67 26.66 -4.35
N GLY A 384 6.62 27.10 -3.51
CA GLY A 384 7.72 26.28 -3.01
C GLY A 384 7.31 24.96 -2.37
N LYS A 385 6.10 24.84 -1.82
CA LYS A 385 5.60 23.57 -1.27
C LYS A 385 5.42 22.49 -2.35
N LEU A 386 5.06 22.88 -3.56
CA LEU A 386 4.96 21.95 -4.69
C LEU A 386 6.32 21.56 -5.27
N THR A 387 7.34 22.43 -5.14
CA THR A 387 8.65 22.19 -5.75
C THR A 387 9.65 21.58 -4.77
N PHE A 388 9.41 21.67 -3.46
CA PHE A 388 10.36 21.27 -2.41
C PHE A 388 10.69 19.78 -2.43
N SER A 389 9.72 18.92 -2.74
CA SER A 389 9.92 17.46 -2.83
C SER A 389 11.07 17.08 -3.77
N MET A 390 11.29 17.84 -4.86
CA MET A 390 12.36 17.57 -5.81
C MET A 390 13.77 17.80 -5.24
N MET A 391 13.89 18.44 -4.08
CA MET A 391 15.19 18.60 -3.38
C MET A 391 15.66 17.30 -2.72
N TYR A 392 14.76 16.38 -2.41
CA TYR A 392 15.07 15.11 -1.74
C TYR A 392 14.62 13.87 -2.50
N PHE A 393 13.72 13.99 -3.48
CA PHE A 393 13.08 12.89 -4.20
C PHE A 393 14.07 11.80 -4.68
N TRP A 394 15.26 12.21 -5.11
CA TRP A 394 16.27 11.29 -5.67
C TRP A 394 17.00 10.41 -4.65
N ARG A 395 16.62 10.50 -3.36
CA ARG A 395 17.28 9.74 -2.28
C ARG A 395 16.62 8.38 -2.03
N GLU A 396 15.34 8.24 -2.35
CA GLU A 396 14.53 7.05 -2.11
C GLU A 396 13.64 6.76 -3.34
N HIS A 397 13.10 5.57 -3.41
CA HIS A 397 12.05 5.23 -4.38
C HIS A 397 10.69 5.53 -3.77
N TYR A 398 10.09 6.65 -4.14
CA TYR A 398 8.86 7.11 -3.52
C TYR A 398 7.59 6.64 -4.24
N ILE A 399 6.55 6.38 -3.43
CA ILE A 399 5.14 6.35 -3.82
C ILE A 399 4.49 7.61 -3.28
N LEU A 400 3.69 8.28 -4.09
CA LEU A 400 2.93 9.47 -3.72
C LEU A 400 1.56 9.03 -3.16
N PRO A 401 1.30 9.10 -1.84
CA PRO A 401 0.11 8.55 -1.25
C PRO A 401 -0.97 9.61 -1.02
N PHE A 402 -2.19 9.33 -1.47
CA PHE A 402 -3.41 9.89 -0.90
C PHE A 402 -4.18 8.77 -0.24
N SER A 403 -3.66 8.29 0.89
CA SER A 403 -4.12 7.11 1.60
C SER A 403 -5.39 7.34 2.44
N HIS A 404 -5.86 6.28 3.09
CA HIS A 404 -6.98 6.31 4.03
C HIS A 404 -6.77 7.34 5.15
N ASP A 405 -5.53 7.47 5.67
CA ASP A 405 -5.20 8.38 6.77
C ASP A 405 -5.51 9.85 6.47
N GLU A 406 -5.49 10.25 5.20
CA GLU A 406 -5.81 11.61 4.80
C GLU A 406 -7.31 11.85 4.60
N ASN A 407 -8.14 10.84 4.75
CA ASN A 407 -9.58 10.91 4.53
C ASN A 407 -10.41 10.69 5.81
N VAL A 408 -9.82 10.85 7.00
CA VAL A 408 -10.42 10.51 8.30
C VAL A 408 -10.11 11.55 9.39
N HIS A 409 -10.76 11.39 10.54
CA HIS A 409 -10.46 12.11 11.79
C HIS A 409 -10.55 13.63 11.71
N GLY A 410 -11.50 14.16 10.95
CA GLY A 410 -11.71 15.60 10.78
C GLY A 410 -10.70 16.26 9.86
N LYS A 411 -9.90 15.48 9.11
CA LYS A 411 -8.97 16.00 8.11
C LYS A 411 -9.65 16.43 6.81
N ALA A 412 -10.93 16.08 6.59
CA ALA A 412 -11.68 16.15 5.35
C ALA A 412 -11.16 15.19 4.26
N THR A 413 -11.94 14.91 3.21
CA THR A 413 -11.48 14.11 2.06
C THR A 413 -10.53 14.91 1.17
N ILE A 414 -9.82 14.23 0.26
CA ILE A 414 -8.88 14.91 -0.65
C ILE A 414 -9.58 16.05 -1.40
N LEU A 415 -10.77 15.81 -1.97
CA LEU A 415 -11.49 16.84 -2.70
C LEU A 415 -11.99 17.97 -1.76
N GLN A 416 -12.45 17.64 -0.55
CA GLN A 416 -12.91 18.64 0.40
C GLN A 416 -11.81 19.58 0.90
N LYS A 417 -10.56 19.12 0.90
CA LYS A 417 -9.40 19.96 1.26
C LYS A 417 -9.15 21.10 0.26
N MET A 418 -9.64 21.00 -0.97
CA MET A 418 -9.49 22.06 -1.97
C MET A 418 -10.19 23.34 -1.51
N TYR A 419 -9.56 24.49 -1.80
CA TYR A 419 -10.11 25.81 -1.48
C TYR A 419 -11.43 26.09 -2.21
N GLY A 420 -12.28 26.89 -1.61
CA GLY A 420 -13.52 27.40 -2.22
C GLY A 420 -14.76 26.55 -1.95
N GLU A 421 -15.83 26.91 -2.65
CA GLU A 421 -17.13 26.24 -2.55
C GLU A 421 -17.14 24.92 -3.34
N TYR A 422 -18.24 24.20 -3.29
CA TYR A 422 -18.37 22.85 -3.85
C TYR A 422 -17.88 22.75 -5.31
N GLU A 423 -18.36 23.65 -6.19
CA GLU A 423 -18.01 23.63 -7.61
C GLU A 423 -16.55 24.03 -7.89
N ASP A 424 -15.94 24.83 -7.02
CA ASP A 424 -14.55 25.28 -7.16
C ASP A 424 -13.53 24.17 -6.86
N LYS A 425 -13.95 23.16 -6.10
CA LYS A 425 -13.07 22.06 -5.68
C LYS A 425 -12.70 21.11 -6.83
N PHE A 426 -13.64 20.83 -7.72
CA PHE A 426 -13.43 19.85 -8.80
C PHE A 426 -12.35 20.27 -9.81
N PRO A 427 -12.30 21.51 -10.33
CA PRO A 427 -11.19 21.91 -11.19
C PRO A 427 -9.84 21.82 -10.48
N GLN A 428 -9.75 22.19 -9.21
CA GLN A 428 -8.54 22.07 -8.42
C GLN A 428 -8.14 20.59 -8.21
N GLY A 429 -9.11 19.71 -7.89
CA GLY A 429 -8.89 18.28 -7.81
C GLY A 429 -8.35 17.69 -9.11
N ARG A 430 -8.90 18.11 -10.26
CA ARG A 430 -8.38 17.68 -11.56
C ARG A 430 -6.92 18.14 -11.80
N ALA A 431 -6.60 19.39 -11.45
CA ALA A 431 -5.23 19.89 -11.53
C ALA A 431 -4.28 19.16 -10.58
N LEU A 432 -4.70 18.91 -9.34
CA LEU A 432 -3.96 18.13 -8.34
C LEU A 432 -3.59 16.73 -8.84
N TYR A 433 -4.54 16.00 -9.39
CA TYR A 433 -4.28 14.63 -9.86
C TYR A 433 -3.40 14.57 -11.11
N LEU A 434 -3.44 15.58 -12.00
CA LEU A 434 -2.46 15.66 -13.08
C LEU A 434 -1.07 16.02 -12.53
N TYR A 435 -0.99 16.87 -11.52
CA TYR A 435 0.27 17.18 -10.84
C TYR A 435 0.86 15.90 -10.19
N MET A 436 0.05 15.13 -9.46
CA MET A 436 0.46 13.84 -8.92
C MET A 436 0.99 12.89 -10.00
N ALA A 437 0.27 12.78 -11.13
CA ALA A 437 0.64 11.84 -12.20
C ALA A 437 1.93 12.23 -12.92
N ILE A 438 2.23 13.53 -13.08
CA ILE A 438 3.45 13.99 -13.78
C ILE A 438 4.63 14.20 -12.84
N HIS A 439 4.39 14.38 -11.53
CA HIS A 439 5.46 14.39 -10.55
C HIS A 439 6.14 13.01 -10.53
N PRO A 440 7.48 12.92 -10.41
CA PRO A 440 8.13 11.63 -10.20
C PRO A 440 7.59 10.91 -8.97
N GLY A 441 7.45 9.60 -9.05
CA GLY A 441 6.92 8.74 -7.99
C GLY A 441 5.72 7.92 -8.45
N LYS A 442 5.58 6.72 -7.89
CA LYS A 442 4.41 5.87 -8.13
C LYS A 442 3.19 6.47 -7.44
N MET A 443 1.99 6.06 -7.82
CA MET A 443 0.75 6.64 -7.29
C MET A 443 0.02 5.66 -6.37
N LEU A 444 -0.53 6.18 -5.27
CA LEU A 444 -1.49 5.49 -4.42
C LEU A 444 -2.67 6.41 -4.13
N ASP A 445 -3.88 5.89 -4.31
CA ASP A 445 -5.12 6.64 -4.10
C ASP A 445 -6.14 5.78 -3.35
N PHE A 446 -6.74 6.34 -2.30
CA PHE A 446 -7.72 5.64 -1.48
C PHE A 446 -9.10 5.63 -2.15
N MET A 447 -9.84 4.53 -1.96
CA MET A 447 -11.20 4.34 -2.47
C MET A 447 -12.12 5.53 -2.15
N GLY A 448 -12.88 5.96 -3.16
CA GLY A 448 -13.76 7.13 -3.09
C GLY A 448 -13.13 8.42 -3.58
N ASN A 449 -11.81 8.56 -3.54
CA ASN A 449 -11.12 9.73 -4.08
C ASN A 449 -11.30 9.86 -5.60
N GLU A 450 -11.40 8.74 -6.32
CA GLU A 450 -11.51 8.70 -7.78
C GLU A 450 -12.79 9.31 -8.33
N PHE A 451 -13.84 9.37 -7.52
CA PHE A 451 -15.08 10.08 -7.88
C PHE A 451 -15.39 11.30 -6.99
N GLY A 452 -14.41 11.70 -6.16
CA GLY A 452 -14.50 12.89 -5.34
C GLY A 452 -15.47 12.76 -4.17
N GLN A 453 -15.41 11.64 -3.43
CA GLN A 453 -16.23 11.45 -2.24
C GLN A 453 -16.06 12.62 -1.26
N LEU A 454 -17.17 13.04 -0.66
CA LEU A 454 -17.20 14.18 0.26
C LEU A 454 -17.22 13.76 1.73
N ARG A 455 -17.81 12.60 2.03
CA ARG A 455 -17.83 12.06 3.38
C ARG A 455 -16.47 11.43 3.69
N GLU A 456 -15.92 11.73 4.86
CA GLU A 456 -14.75 11.03 5.36
C GLU A 456 -14.98 9.52 5.42
N TYR A 457 -13.89 8.77 5.38
CA TYR A 457 -13.92 7.32 5.49
C TYR A 457 -14.59 6.88 6.81
N ASP A 458 -15.45 5.87 6.70
CA ASP A 458 -16.22 5.28 7.80
C ASP A 458 -16.34 3.77 7.50
N GLU A 459 -15.70 2.94 8.33
CA GLU A 459 -15.65 1.48 8.15
C GLU A 459 -17.01 0.80 8.26
N SER A 460 -18.00 1.47 8.86
CA SER A 460 -19.36 0.94 9.05
C SER A 460 -20.26 1.12 7.83
N ARG A 461 -19.79 1.80 6.79
CA ARG A 461 -20.61 2.20 5.62
C ARG A 461 -19.83 2.04 4.33
N GLU A 462 -20.53 1.64 3.26
CA GLU A 462 -19.94 1.66 1.92
C GLU A 462 -19.60 3.08 1.44
N GLN A 463 -18.80 3.16 0.36
CA GLN A 463 -18.52 4.41 -0.31
C GLN A 463 -19.82 5.05 -0.84
N ASP A 464 -19.83 6.37 -0.97
CA ASP A 464 -21.03 7.12 -1.43
C ASP A 464 -21.21 6.97 -2.96
N TRP A 465 -21.39 5.74 -3.46
CA TRP A 465 -21.53 5.41 -4.88
C TRP A 465 -22.62 6.21 -5.59
N LEU A 466 -23.65 6.66 -4.84
CA LEU A 466 -24.71 7.53 -5.33
C LEU A 466 -24.17 8.84 -5.94
N LEU A 467 -22.98 9.29 -5.52
CA LEU A 467 -22.38 10.51 -6.07
C LEU A 467 -22.13 10.41 -7.57
N LEU A 468 -21.93 9.21 -8.11
CA LEU A 468 -21.77 9.00 -9.56
C LEU A 468 -23.03 9.32 -10.38
N ASP A 469 -24.19 9.41 -9.76
CA ASP A 469 -25.42 9.87 -10.41
C ASP A 469 -25.44 11.41 -10.61
N TYR A 470 -24.52 12.13 -9.95
CA TYR A 470 -24.41 13.59 -10.10
C TYR A 470 -23.38 13.92 -11.20
N PRO A 471 -23.77 14.75 -12.20
CA PRO A 471 -22.92 15.02 -13.37
C PRO A 471 -21.51 15.50 -13.09
N ILE A 472 -21.30 16.25 -11.98
CA ILE A 472 -19.99 16.78 -11.63
C ILE A 472 -19.04 15.69 -11.11
N HIS A 473 -19.56 14.73 -10.32
CA HIS A 473 -18.81 13.59 -9.82
C HIS A 473 -18.52 12.55 -10.92
N ASP A 474 -19.52 12.27 -11.78
CA ASP A 474 -19.32 11.39 -12.93
C ASP A 474 -18.28 11.98 -13.91
N ALA A 475 -18.34 13.28 -14.18
CA ALA A 475 -17.35 13.97 -15.00
C ALA A 475 -15.95 13.94 -14.37
N PHE A 476 -15.86 14.05 -13.04
CA PHE A 476 -14.59 13.91 -12.31
C PHE A 476 -14.04 12.50 -12.39
N ALA A 477 -14.86 11.48 -12.17
CA ALA A 477 -14.49 10.08 -12.31
C ALA A 477 -14.01 9.75 -13.74
N ASN A 478 -14.70 10.27 -14.76
CA ASN A 478 -14.27 10.14 -16.16
C ASN A 478 -12.92 10.82 -16.42
N TYR A 479 -12.65 11.96 -15.79
CA TYR A 479 -11.33 12.60 -15.85
C TYR A 479 -10.25 11.72 -15.22
N ARG A 480 -10.49 11.18 -14.03
CA ARG A 480 -9.57 10.28 -13.32
C ARG A 480 -9.24 9.04 -14.14
N ARG A 481 -10.27 8.39 -14.70
CA ARG A 481 -10.10 7.24 -15.60
C ARG A 481 -9.23 7.59 -16.81
N THR A 482 -9.54 8.71 -17.49
CA THR A 482 -8.77 9.17 -18.64
C THR A 482 -7.31 9.45 -18.29
N LEU A 483 -7.05 10.07 -17.13
CA LEU A 483 -5.69 10.32 -16.65
C LEU A 483 -4.93 9.03 -16.37
N ASN A 484 -5.55 8.06 -15.71
CA ASN A 484 -4.96 6.76 -15.44
C ASN A 484 -4.64 5.98 -16.73
N GLU A 485 -5.50 6.06 -17.76
CA GLU A 485 -5.22 5.49 -19.07
C GLU A 485 -4.00 6.14 -19.73
N LEU A 486 -3.88 7.47 -19.67
CA LEU A 486 -2.71 8.20 -20.18
C LEU A 486 -1.44 7.86 -19.40
N TYR A 487 -1.51 7.76 -18.07
CA TYR A 487 -0.41 7.33 -17.21
C TYR A 487 0.11 5.95 -17.65
N ARG A 488 -0.76 4.97 -17.83
CA ARG A 488 -0.36 3.63 -18.29
C ARG A 488 0.21 3.63 -19.72
N LYS A 489 -0.31 4.49 -20.57
CA LYS A 489 0.02 4.51 -22.02
C LYS A 489 1.37 5.13 -22.32
N TYR A 490 1.76 6.17 -21.61
CA TYR A 490 2.97 6.94 -21.91
C TYR A 490 4.06 6.66 -20.86
N ASP A 491 5.12 6.04 -21.32
CA ASP A 491 6.26 5.66 -20.49
C ASP A 491 6.98 6.84 -19.82
N ALA A 492 6.81 8.04 -20.35
CA ALA A 492 7.31 9.27 -19.76
C ALA A 492 6.84 9.53 -18.30
N PHE A 493 5.72 8.91 -17.88
CA PHE A 493 5.23 9.06 -16.51
C PHE A 493 5.98 8.17 -15.49
N TRP A 494 6.55 7.05 -15.95
CA TRP A 494 7.05 6.00 -15.04
C TRP A 494 8.40 5.39 -15.45
N SER A 495 8.90 5.60 -16.67
CA SER A 495 10.23 5.13 -17.10
C SER A 495 11.30 6.15 -16.72
N GLY A 496 12.42 5.67 -16.19
CA GLY A 496 13.52 6.51 -15.70
C GLY A 496 13.12 7.43 -14.54
N GLU A 497 12.07 7.08 -13.81
CA GLU A 497 11.40 7.93 -12.84
C GLU A 497 12.31 8.39 -11.69
N TYR A 498 13.25 7.56 -11.30
CA TYR A 498 14.23 7.86 -10.24
C TYR A 498 15.58 8.36 -10.78
N ASN A 499 15.61 8.77 -12.06
CA ASN A 499 16.77 9.39 -12.68
C ASN A 499 16.49 10.89 -12.93
N PRO A 500 17.27 11.82 -12.35
CA PRO A 500 17.05 13.27 -12.51
C PRO A 500 17.08 13.74 -13.97
N ASP A 501 17.75 13.04 -14.89
CA ASP A 501 17.80 13.40 -16.32
C ASP A 501 16.45 13.23 -17.04
N HIS A 502 15.51 12.52 -16.42
CA HIS A 502 14.14 12.29 -16.94
C HIS A 502 13.12 13.33 -16.47
N PHE A 503 13.54 14.30 -15.65
CA PHE A 503 12.70 15.37 -15.11
C PHE A 503 13.26 16.74 -15.43
N LEU A 504 12.39 17.71 -15.76
CA LEU A 504 12.76 19.10 -15.95
C LEU A 504 11.62 20.04 -15.54
N TRP A 505 11.90 21.00 -14.66
CA TRP A 505 11.03 22.15 -14.52
C TRP A 505 11.14 23.00 -15.80
N LEU A 506 10.03 23.19 -16.51
CA LEU A 506 9.96 24.16 -17.61
C LEU A 506 9.70 25.56 -17.08
N ASP A 507 8.96 25.66 -15.98
CA ASP A 507 8.74 26.88 -15.21
C ASP A 507 8.35 26.52 -13.77
N CYS A 508 9.00 27.16 -12.80
CA CYS A 508 8.65 27.12 -11.38
C CYS A 508 9.09 28.40 -10.63
N ASP A 509 9.52 29.43 -11.38
CA ASP A 509 10.18 30.62 -10.85
C ASP A 509 9.28 31.86 -10.86
N HIS A 510 8.00 31.70 -11.24
CA HIS A 510 7.00 32.78 -11.31
C HIS A 510 5.85 32.58 -10.31
N PRO A 511 6.14 32.64 -8.99
CA PRO A 511 5.12 32.37 -7.96
C PRO A 511 3.94 33.36 -8.02
N GLU A 512 4.14 34.59 -8.53
CA GLU A 512 3.08 35.57 -8.70
C GLU A 512 1.99 35.15 -9.69
N LEU A 513 2.30 34.20 -10.57
CA LEU A 513 1.33 33.63 -11.52
C LEU A 513 0.56 32.46 -10.93
N ASP A 514 0.98 31.92 -9.78
CA ASP A 514 0.44 30.67 -9.21
C ASP A 514 0.42 29.52 -10.23
N ALA A 515 1.50 29.40 -10.97
CA ALA A 515 1.64 28.50 -12.12
C ALA A 515 3.00 27.78 -12.09
N CYS A 516 3.02 26.60 -12.70
CA CYS A 516 4.27 25.88 -12.97
C CYS A 516 4.13 25.00 -14.21
N ALA A 517 5.26 24.47 -14.69
CA ALA A 517 5.25 23.51 -15.79
C ALA A 517 6.38 22.48 -15.62
N ILE A 518 6.05 21.22 -15.89
CA ILE A 518 6.94 20.06 -15.73
C ILE A 518 7.05 19.32 -17.05
N LEU A 519 8.25 18.88 -17.39
CA LEU A 519 8.51 17.95 -18.49
C LEU A 519 9.08 16.65 -17.96
N ARG A 520 8.54 15.53 -18.47
CA ARG A 520 9.01 14.16 -18.19
C ARG A 520 9.46 13.51 -19.51
N LYS A 521 10.63 12.86 -19.43
CA LYS A 521 11.18 12.08 -20.55
C LYS A 521 11.07 10.60 -20.22
N GLY A 522 10.42 9.84 -21.10
CA GLY A 522 10.48 8.38 -21.10
C GLY A 522 11.52 7.86 -22.10
N GLN A 523 11.52 6.57 -22.34
CA GLN A 523 12.34 5.95 -23.38
C GLN A 523 11.72 6.17 -24.78
N GLU A 524 10.38 6.12 -24.87
CA GLU A 524 9.62 6.23 -26.13
C GLU A 524 8.88 7.57 -26.26
N ALA A 525 8.49 8.18 -25.16
CA ALA A 525 7.70 9.40 -25.16
C ALA A 525 8.31 10.49 -24.27
N THR A 526 8.07 11.74 -24.66
CA THR A 526 8.28 12.90 -23.78
C THR A 526 6.94 13.61 -23.64
N VAL A 527 6.58 13.95 -22.40
CA VAL A 527 5.36 14.70 -22.09
C VAL A 527 5.70 15.94 -21.26
N PHE A 528 4.87 16.96 -21.37
CA PHE A 528 4.92 18.09 -20.45
C PHE A 528 3.52 18.50 -20.03
N ALA A 529 3.40 19.01 -18.79
CA ALA A 529 2.18 19.60 -18.29
C ALA A 529 2.43 21.03 -17.82
N ALA A 530 1.45 21.88 -18.05
CA ALA A 530 1.41 23.26 -17.58
C ALA A 530 0.18 23.44 -16.67
N PHE A 531 0.38 24.11 -15.54
CA PHE A 531 -0.58 24.29 -14.48
C PHE A 531 -0.87 25.75 -14.22
N ASN A 532 -2.14 26.07 -14.01
CA ASN A 532 -2.62 27.31 -13.42
C ASN A 532 -3.41 26.94 -12.15
N PHE A 533 -2.84 27.18 -11.00
CA PHE A 533 -3.48 26.93 -9.71
C PHE A 533 -4.24 28.14 -9.16
N GLY A 534 -4.12 29.28 -9.85
CA GLY A 534 -4.79 30.53 -9.52
C GLY A 534 -6.24 30.60 -10.02
N ASP A 535 -6.96 31.60 -9.57
CA ASP A 535 -8.37 31.86 -9.87
C ASP A 535 -8.60 32.71 -11.12
N THR A 536 -7.54 33.12 -11.80
CA THR A 536 -7.58 33.97 -13.00
C THR A 536 -7.01 33.25 -14.22
N GLU A 537 -7.57 33.53 -15.41
CA GLU A 537 -7.07 32.97 -16.67
C GLU A 537 -5.66 33.51 -16.96
N LEU A 538 -4.71 32.63 -17.27
CA LEU A 538 -3.40 33.00 -17.76
C LEU A 538 -3.39 32.97 -19.29
N LYS A 539 -3.25 34.14 -19.90
CA LYS A 539 -3.12 34.31 -21.36
C LYS A 539 -1.65 34.40 -21.74
N ASP A 540 -1.33 33.78 -22.88
CA ASP A 540 0.03 33.81 -23.45
C ASP A 540 1.12 33.36 -22.48
N TYR A 541 0.80 32.38 -21.59
CA TYR A 541 1.78 31.75 -20.71
C TYR A 541 2.86 31.07 -21.55
N GLU A 542 4.05 31.65 -21.57
CA GLU A 542 5.13 31.25 -22.46
C GLU A 542 6.07 30.26 -21.76
N LEU A 543 6.28 29.11 -22.42
CA LEU A 543 7.21 28.07 -21.95
C LEU A 543 8.30 27.84 -22.99
N THR A 544 9.53 27.69 -22.51
CA THR A 544 10.68 27.26 -23.32
C THR A 544 10.81 25.74 -23.27
N LEU A 545 10.74 25.09 -24.43
CA LEU A 545 10.93 23.65 -24.60
C LEU A 545 12.39 23.31 -24.93
N PRO A 546 12.85 22.08 -24.66
CA PRO A 546 14.23 21.67 -24.95
C PRO A 546 14.43 21.45 -26.48
N GLY A 547 14.23 22.49 -27.28
CA GLY A 547 14.44 22.50 -28.72
C GLY A 547 13.17 22.58 -29.55
N LYS A 548 13.37 22.55 -30.89
CA LYS A 548 12.28 22.50 -31.86
C LYS A 548 11.59 21.14 -31.87
N GLY A 549 10.35 21.10 -32.27
CA GLY A 549 9.63 19.84 -32.31
C GLY A 549 8.16 20.00 -32.63
N LYS A 550 7.40 18.99 -32.26
CA LYS A 550 5.96 18.91 -32.46
C LYS A 550 5.30 18.68 -31.10
N ILE A 551 4.26 19.44 -30.81
CA ILE A 551 3.45 19.28 -29.61
C ILE A 551 2.06 18.77 -29.97
N THR A 552 1.56 17.81 -29.21
CA THR A 552 0.22 17.24 -29.38
C THR A 552 -0.51 17.31 -28.04
N PRO A 553 -1.63 18.02 -27.95
CA PRO A 553 -2.41 18.02 -26.70
C PRO A 553 -2.92 16.61 -26.42
N LEU A 554 -2.81 16.16 -25.16
CA LEU A 554 -3.31 14.88 -24.68
C LEU A 554 -4.52 15.04 -23.77
N LEU A 555 -4.46 16.03 -22.86
CA LEU A 555 -5.48 16.28 -21.85
C LEU A 555 -5.55 17.77 -21.52
N ASN A 556 -6.75 18.27 -21.31
CA ASN A 556 -6.97 19.55 -20.64
C ASN A 556 -8.03 19.32 -19.55
N SER A 557 -7.68 19.59 -18.30
CA SER A 557 -8.55 19.39 -17.16
C SER A 557 -9.80 20.25 -17.19
N ASP A 558 -9.81 21.32 -17.99
CA ASP A 558 -10.96 22.22 -18.19
C ASP A 558 -11.84 21.84 -19.39
N TRP A 559 -11.65 20.68 -20.02
CA TRP A 559 -12.60 20.25 -21.06
C TRP A 559 -13.98 19.97 -20.48
N ASN A 560 -15.01 20.34 -21.26
CA ASN A 560 -16.41 20.22 -20.85
C ASN A 560 -16.86 18.77 -20.58
N CYS A 561 -16.22 17.78 -21.20
CA CYS A 561 -16.48 16.36 -20.91
C CYS A 561 -15.99 15.94 -19.50
N PHE A 562 -15.23 16.79 -18.82
CA PHE A 562 -14.76 16.61 -17.45
C PHE A 562 -15.38 17.62 -16.48
N GLY A 563 -16.48 18.28 -16.91
CA GLY A 563 -17.12 19.33 -16.10
C GLY A 563 -16.44 20.69 -16.15
N GLY A 564 -15.52 20.91 -17.09
CA GLY A 564 -14.86 22.20 -17.32
C GLY A 564 -15.65 23.09 -18.30
N ARG A 565 -15.07 24.25 -18.63
CA ARG A 565 -15.68 25.30 -19.46
C ARG A 565 -15.23 25.26 -20.92
N THR A 566 -14.06 24.68 -21.18
CA THR A 566 -13.45 24.64 -22.51
C THR A 566 -14.04 23.50 -23.34
N ALA A 567 -14.49 23.79 -24.55
CA ALA A 567 -14.97 22.73 -25.46
C ALA A 567 -13.83 21.79 -25.86
N ARG A 568 -14.05 20.48 -25.71
CA ARG A 568 -13.09 19.48 -26.21
C ARG A 568 -13.04 19.51 -27.72
N PRO A 569 -11.85 19.64 -28.35
CA PRO A 569 -11.72 19.58 -29.81
C PRO A 569 -12.16 18.22 -30.36
N LYS A 570 -12.84 18.21 -31.53
CA LYS A 570 -13.22 16.96 -32.21
C LYS A 570 -12.02 16.09 -32.59
N ALA A 571 -10.86 16.70 -32.83
CA ALA A 571 -9.60 16.03 -33.10
C ALA A 571 -8.44 16.77 -32.44
N LEU A 572 -7.59 16.04 -31.74
CA LEU A 572 -6.38 16.56 -31.12
C LEU A 572 -5.30 16.67 -32.21
N ARG A 573 -5.00 17.90 -32.65
CA ARG A 573 -4.05 18.17 -33.73
C ARG A 573 -2.71 18.61 -33.17
N SER A 574 -1.66 18.04 -33.73
CA SER A 574 -0.29 18.46 -33.43
C SER A 574 0.02 19.81 -34.05
N LYS A 575 0.89 20.57 -33.37
CA LYS A 575 1.44 21.85 -33.87
C LYS A 575 2.98 21.79 -33.80
N THR A 576 3.64 22.38 -34.80
CA THR A 576 5.10 22.55 -34.75
C THR A 576 5.47 23.70 -33.80
N THR A 577 6.53 23.54 -33.03
CA THR A 577 7.11 24.56 -32.17
C THR A 577 8.57 24.83 -32.56
N THR A 578 9.00 26.07 -32.45
CA THR A 578 10.38 26.50 -32.68
C THR A 578 11.25 26.46 -31.40
N GLY A 579 10.76 25.84 -30.34
CA GLY A 579 11.40 25.78 -29.02
C GLY A 579 10.71 26.62 -27.96
N SER A 580 9.63 27.33 -28.30
CA SER A 580 8.73 27.97 -27.32
C SER A 580 7.27 27.68 -27.67
N VAL A 581 6.41 27.78 -26.67
CA VAL A 581 4.96 27.62 -26.80
C VAL A 581 4.26 28.64 -25.91
N LYS A 582 3.19 29.25 -26.44
CA LYS A 582 2.28 30.10 -25.67
C LYS A 582 0.99 29.36 -25.43
N LEU A 583 0.59 29.27 -24.18
CA LEU A 583 -0.61 28.58 -23.73
C LEU A 583 -1.59 29.56 -23.09
N THR A 584 -2.87 29.26 -23.23
CA THR A 584 -3.91 29.89 -22.42
C THR A 584 -4.42 28.85 -21.43
N LEU A 585 -4.27 29.13 -20.14
CA LEU A 585 -4.66 28.23 -19.05
C LEU A 585 -5.86 28.85 -18.32
N ALA A 586 -6.97 28.11 -18.29
CA ALA A 586 -8.14 28.50 -17.51
C ALA A 586 -7.81 28.53 -16.00
N PRO A 587 -8.60 29.21 -15.16
CA PRO A 587 -8.44 29.14 -13.71
C PRO A 587 -8.49 27.70 -13.19
N TYR A 588 -7.66 27.36 -12.22
CA TYR A 588 -7.60 26.03 -11.58
C TYR A 588 -7.50 24.88 -12.59
N SER A 589 -6.69 25.04 -13.63
CA SER A 589 -6.60 24.05 -14.71
C SER A 589 -5.18 23.57 -14.98
N ALA A 590 -5.10 22.45 -15.67
CA ALA A 590 -3.86 21.88 -16.13
C ALA A 590 -4.01 21.31 -17.54
N GLN A 591 -2.95 21.43 -18.33
CA GLN A 591 -2.92 20.90 -19.70
C GLN A 591 -1.70 19.99 -19.89
N LEU A 592 -1.92 18.83 -20.49
CA LEU A 592 -0.90 17.82 -20.77
C LEU A 592 -0.67 17.71 -22.28
N TYR A 593 0.60 17.67 -22.66
CA TYR A 593 1.04 17.56 -24.05
C TYR A 593 2.08 16.47 -24.22
N ARG A 594 2.05 15.79 -25.39
CA ARG A 594 3.18 15.03 -25.90
C ARG A 594 4.10 15.98 -26.65
N PHE A 595 5.39 15.88 -26.41
CA PHE A 595 6.44 16.59 -27.13
C PHE A 595 7.30 15.62 -27.91
N GLU A 596 7.44 15.85 -29.23
CA GLU A 596 8.27 15.09 -30.15
C GLU A 596 9.37 16.03 -30.64
N PRO A 597 10.60 15.97 -30.05
CA PRO A 597 11.70 16.83 -30.48
C PRO A 597 12.10 16.53 -31.92
N GLU A 598 12.50 17.56 -32.66
CA GLU A 598 13.08 17.39 -33.99
C GLU A 598 14.48 16.77 -33.84
N VAL A 599 14.67 15.59 -34.43
CA VAL A 599 15.99 14.94 -34.42
C VAL A 599 16.91 15.73 -35.33
N GLU A 600 17.92 16.40 -34.79
CA GLU A 600 18.98 16.96 -35.62
C GLU A 600 19.64 15.83 -36.41
N LYS A 601 19.53 15.88 -37.74
CA LYS A 601 20.27 14.98 -38.59
C LYS A 601 21.76 15.23 -38.34
N GLU A 602 22.44 14.25 -37.74
CA GLU A 602 23.90 14.27 -37.70
C GLU A 602 24.40 14.58 -39.13
N THR A 603 24.95 15.76 -39.32
CA THR A 603 25.68 16.12 -40.53
C THR A 603 26.86 15.15 -40.61
N LYS A 604 26.77 14.15 -41.49
CA LYS A 604 27.89 13.26 -41.77
C LYS A 604 29.09 14.16 -42.08
N ALA A 605 30.07 14.17 -41.16
CA ALA A 605 31.35 14.79 -41.39
C ALA A 605 31.93 14.22 -42.65
N THR A 606 32.10 15.04 -43.66
CA THR A 606 32.76 14.69 -44.92
C THR A 606 34.17 14.21 -44.60
N PRO A 607 34.63 13.03 -44.99
CA PRO A 607 35.97 12.60 -44.69
C PRO A 607 36.95 13.53 -45.40
N HIS A 608 37.75 14.25 -44.64
CA HIS A 608 38.90 15.02 -45.13
C HIS A 608 39.90 14.00 -45.73
N ASN A 609 39.92 13.95 -47.04
CA ASN A 609 40.91 13.22 -47.82
C ASN A 609 42.26 13.94 -47.68
N SER A 610 43.03 13.58 -46.68
CA SER A 610 44.45 13.95 -46.63
C SER A 610 45.22 13.03 -47.58
N ARG A 611 45.42 13.49 -48.82
CA ARG A 611 46.48 12.95 -49.66
C ARG A 611 47.81 13.29 -49.05
N LEU A 612 48.48 12.35 -48.45
CA LEU A 612 49.92 12.38 -48.22
C LEU A 612 50.60 12.21 -49.57
N THR A 613 51.27 13.25 -50.05
CA THR A 613 52.27 13.17 -51.11
C THR A 613 53.66 13.05 -50.50
N ALA A 614 54.36 11.93 -50.91
CA ALA A 614 55.80 11.65 -50.91
C ALA A 614 56.62 11.94 -49.65
#